data_d2798d63be0c94ec1b88e79e6514ef0d
#
_entry.id   d2798d63be0c94ec1b88e79e6514ef0d
#
_cell.length_a   1.000
_cell.length_b   1.000
_cell.length_c   1.000
_cell.angle_alpha   90.00
_cell.angle_beta   90.00
_cell.angle_gamma   90.00
#
_symmetry.space_group_name_H-M   'P 1'
#
loop_
_entity.id
_entity.type
_entity.pdbx_description
1 polymer ?
#
loop_
_entity_poly.entity_id
_entity_poly.type
_entity_poly.pdbx_seq_one_letter_code
_entity_poly.pdbx_strand_id
1 'polypeptide(L)'
;MTLMGRMGLLGASLVTLASSAGLYAVRSAGMPANEMYRGEDFDALLRLPQRTVLTDDGIPLVVRESGSSRAPLTVVFVHGYCLRMQSWHLQYRHVRERWGEDVRMVFYDQRGHGESGMPGRNSCTIAQLGRDLGRVIDECTPDGPVVVIGHSMGGMTTIALASQRPDLFESRIVGVGLLATTAAGLNKSGLGRNLENPVIDAFRYAARTAPGFVQAARGMARAVVTPILRAASYGTVVSPRLAELSDRMLDETSVLTIVNFLRTLELHDESAALPVLGSVPSLVLCGDADMVIPFSSSEALAESLPGAELERVRGGGHLVQFEFPEIVNSAIDRLIQRGFAHEVSARRAAIV
;
A
#
# COMPACT_ATOMS: atom_id res chain seq x y z
N MET A 1 -30.70 19.67 21.30
CA MET A 1 -29.59 19.96 20.37
C MET A 1 -29.93 19.26 19.05
N THR A 2 -30.23 20.04 18.05
CA THR A 2 -30.72 19.56 16.75
C THR A 2 -29.58 18.96 15.91
N LEU A 3 -29.93 18.02 15.03
CA LEU A 3 -29.00 17.31 14.11
C LEU A 3 -28.08 18.27 13.35
N MET A 4 -28.56 19.47 13.01
CA MET A 4 -27.79 20.53 12.35
C MET A 4 -26.62 21.08 13.20
N GLY A 5 -26.72 21.12 14.52
CA GLY A 5 -25.64 21.61 15.39
C GLY A 5 -24.46 20.62 15.48
N ARG A 6 -24.71 19.32 15.27
CA ARG A 6 -23.66 18.29 15.27
C ARG A 6 -22.89 18.23 13.93
N MET A 7 -23.57 18.51 12.81
CA MET A 7 -22.90 18.60 11.50
C MET A 7 -21.96 19.83 11.40
N GLY A 8 -22.32 20.94 12.06
CA GLY A 8 -21.47 22.14 12.11
C GLY A 8 -20.16 21.93 12.90
N LEU A 9 -20.19 21.14 13.97
CA LEU A 9 -19.01 20.83 14.79
C LEU A 9 -18.03 19.87 14.06
N LEU A 10 -18.55 18.92 13.27
CA LEU A 10 -17.72 18.02 12.44
C LEU A 10 -17.07 18.78 11.28
N GLY A 11 -17.79 19.72 10.65
CA GLY A 11 -17.23 20.59 9.61
C GLY A 11 -16.12 21.51 10.15
N ALA A 12 -16.26 22.04 11.36
CA ALA A 12 -15.25 22.90 11.97
C ALA A 12 -13.96 22.14 12.34
N SER A 13 -14.08 20.90 12.81
CA SER A 13 -12.91 20.07 13.14
C SER A 13 -12.13 19.62 11.90
N LEU A 14 -12.83 19.35 10.79
CA LEU A 14 -12.21 18.98 9.51
C LEU A 14 -11.55 20.19 8.81
N VAL A 15 -12.14 21.37 8.91
CA VAL A 15 -11.57 22.62 8.38
C VAL A 15 -10.33 23.04 9.17
N THR A 16 -10.27 22.78 10.48
CA THR A 16 -9.07 23.08 11.29
C THR A 16 -7.89 22.18 10.94
N LEU A 17 -8.14 20.91 10.54
CA LEU A 17 -7.10 20.00 10.04
C LEU A 17 -6.56 20.44 8.66
N ALA A 18 -7.43 20.93 7.76
CA ALA A 18 -7.02 21.43 6.46
C ALA A 18 -6.17 22.71 6.55
N SER A 19 -6.41 23.57 7.55
CA SER A 19 -5.66 24.82 7.73
C SER A 19 -4.28 24.62 8.37
N SER A 20 -4.05 23.56 9.10
CA SER A 20 -2.72 23.22 9.65
C SER A 20 -1.79 22.49 8.65
N ALA A 21 -2.34 21.76 7.68
CA ALA A 21 -1.58 21.13 6.61
C ALA A 21 -1.07 22.14 5.55
N GLY A 22 -1.67 23.33 5.47
CA GLY A 22 -1.31 24.37 4.49
C GLY A 22 -0.02 25.16 4.77
N LEU A 23 0.70 24.90 5.87
CA LEU A 23 1.84 25.74 6.32
C LEU A 23 3.23 25.12 6.16
N TYR A 24 3.37 23.91 5.62
CA TYR A 24 4.66 23.32 5.35
C TYR A 24 4.99 23.30 3.84
N ALA A 25 5.22 24.49 3.28
CA ALA A 25 5.88 24.62 1.98
C ALA A 25 7.39 24.37 2.18
N VAL A 26 7.87 23.17 1.95
CA VAL A 26 9.30 22.87 1.88
C VAL A 26 9.79 23.17 0.47
N ARG A 27 10.73 24.13 0.39
CA ARG A 27 11.53 24.45 -0.78
C ARG A 27 12.32 23.21 -1.25
N SER A 28 11.85 22.49 -2.25
CA SER A 28 12.74 21.70 -3.10
C SER A 28 13.30 22.64 -4.16
N ALA A 29 14.60 22.88 -4.14
CA ALA A 29 15.27 23.67 -5.16
C ALA A 29 15.23 22.92 -6.50
N GLY A 30 14.69 23.53 -7.55
CA GLY A 30 15.05 23.18 -8.89
C GLY A 30 13.95 23.27 -9.94
N MET A 31 12.88 22.52 -9.87
CA MET A 31 11.87 22.50 -10.94
C MET A 31 10.47 22.86 -10.40
N PRO A 32 9.68 23.68 -11.10
CA PRO A 32 8.27 23.89 -10.72
C PRO A 32 7.53 22.55 -10.65
N ALA A 33 6.76 22.32 -9.59
CA ALA A 33 6.01 21.06 -9.38
C ALA A 33 5.11 20.67 -10.57
N ASN A 34 4.63 21.67 -11.33
CA ASN A 34 3.81 21.49 -12.53
C ASN A 34 4.60 20.98 -13.76
N GLU A 35 5.93 21.06 -13.75
CA GLU A 35 6.78 20.53 -14.83
C GLU A 35 7.34 19.15 -14.51
N MET A 36 7.38 18.78 -13.25
CA MET A 36 7.80 17.47 -12.80
C MET A 36 6.88 16.39 -13.38
N TYR A 37 7.46 15.35 -13.95
CA TYR A 37 6.76 14.26 -14.66
C TYR A 37 5.97 14.71 -15.91
N ARG A 38 6.31 15.86 -16.53
CA ARG A 38 5.76 16.25 -17.83
C ARG A 38 6.15 15.20 -18.88
N GLY A 39 5.13 14.60 -19.54
CA GLY A 39 5.35 13.53 -20.51
C GLY A 39 5.57 12.14 -19.90
N GLU A 40 5.56 11.99 -18.57
CA GLU A 40 5.57 10.67 -17.93
C GLU A 40 4.29 9.90 -18.25
N ASP A 41 4.46 8.66 -18.64
CA ASP A 41 3.36 7.76 -19.01
C ASP A 41 3.05 6.82 -17.83
N PHE A 42 2.22 7.29 -16.91
CA PHE A 42 1.81 6.53 -15.74
C PHE A 42 0.98 5.27 -16.04
N ASP A 43 0.55 5.08 -17.28
CA ASP A 43 -0.16 3.89 -17.71
C ASP A 43 0.79 2.83 -18.32
N ALA A 44 2.10 3.09 -18.36
CA ALA A 44 3.10 2.15 -18.89
C ALA A 44 3.03 0.77 -18.20
N LEU A 45 2.80 0.74 -16.89
CA LEU A 45 2.65 -0.50 -16.12
C LEU A 45 1.42 -1.31 -16.57
N LEU A 46 0.32 -0.65 -16.97
CA LEU A 46 -0.89 -1.30 -17.45
C LEU A 46 -0.74 -1.93 -18.84
N ARG A 47 0.32 -1.63 -19.57
CA ARG A 47 0.62 -2.24 -20.89
C ARG A 47 1.57 -3.43 -20.81
N LEU A 48 2.05 -3.76 -19.62
CA LEU A 48 2.84 -4.97 -19.41
C LEU A 48 2.00 -6.23 -19.70
N PRO A 49 2.64 -7.35 -20.04
CA PRO A 49 1.95 -8.63 -20.19
C PRO A 49 1.05 -8.92 -18.97
N GLN A 50 -0.20 -9.26 -19.26
CA GLN A 50 -1.21 -9.53 -18.24
C GLN A 50 -1.44 -11.04 -18.11
N ARG A 51 -1.63 -11.48 -16.87
CA ARG A 51 -2.23 -12.79 -16.56
C ARG A 51 -3.31 -12.63 -15.49
N THR A 52 -4.13 -13.66 -15.35
CA THR A 52 -5.13 -13.75 -14.29
C THR A 52 -4.78 -14.89 -13.35
N VAL A 53 -4.76 -14.59 -12.05
CA VAL A 53 -4.62 -15.57 -10.98
C VAL A 53 -5.98 -15.75 -10.31
N LEU A 54 -6.46 -16.98 -10.21
CA LEU A 54 -7.70 -17.27 -9.49
C LEU A 54 -7.41 -17.54 -8.01
N THR A 55 -8.12 -16.82 -7.16
CA THR A 55 -8.05 -17.03 -5.70
C THR A 55 -8.76 -18.32 -5.29
N ASP A 56 -8.59 -18.74 -4.03
CA ASP A 56 -9.25 -19.91 -3.44
C ASP A 56 -10.79 -19.81 -3.46
N ASP A 57 -11.33 -18.60 -3.38
CA ASP A 57 -12.77 -18.31 -3.47
C ASP A 57 -13.22 -17.86 -4.86
N GLY A 58 -12.38 -18.05 -5.91
CA GLY A 58 -12.73 -17.84 -7.32
C GLY A 58 -12.71 -16.40 -7.81
N ILE A 59 -12.13 -15.45 -7.06
CA ILE A 59 -11.99 -14.07 -7.52
C ILE A 59 -10.78 -13.97 -8.46
N PRO A 60 -10.94 -13.43 -9.70
CA PRO A 60 -9.82 -13.22 -10.61
C PRO A 60 -8.99 -12.00 -10.16
N LEU A 61 -7.70 -12.21 -9.96
CA LEU A 61 -6.72 -11.14 -9.73
C LEU A 61 -5.97 -10.85 -11.02
N VAL A 62 -5.90 -9.58 -11.41
CA VAL A 62 -5.12 -9.13 -12.55
C VAL A 62 -3.69 -8.91 -12.11
N VAL A 63 -2.77 -9.60 -12.76
CA VAL A 63 -1.33 -9.55 -12.51
C VAL A 63 -0.60 -9.08 -13.76
N ARG A 64 0.42 -8.24 -13.59
CA ARG A 64 1.31 -7.80 -14.66
C ARG A 64 2.76 -8.02 -14.27
N GLU A 65 3.57 -8.37 -15.24
CA GLU A 65 4.95 -8.81 -15.01
C GLU A 65 5.92 -8.06 -15.91
N SER A 66 7.11 -7.76 -15.38
CA SER A 66 8.22 -7.15 -16.12
C SER A 66 9.54 -7.81 -15.77
N GLY A 67 10.43 -7.93 -16.74
CA GLY A 67 11.72 -8.61 -16.60
C GLY A 67 11.68 -10.07 -17.02
N SER A 68 12.84 -10.73 -16.98
CA SER A 68 13.02 -12.10 -17.41
C SER A 68 12.38 -13.11 -16.45
N SER A 69 11.71 -14.14 -16.98
CA SER A 69 11.26 -15.27 -16.15
C SER A 69 12.43 -16.09 -15.56
N ARG A 70 13.65 -15.85 -16.04
CA ARG A 70 14.90 -16.47 -15.54
C ARG A 70 15.67 -15.54 -14.61
N ALA A 71 15.13 -14.38 -14.27
CA ALA A 71 15.79 -13.46 -13.33
C ALA A 71 16.10 -14.19 -12.01
N PRO A 72 17.30 -14.00 -11.45
CA PRO A 72 17.71 -14.64 -10.22
C PRO A 72 16.91 -14.23 -8.98
N LEU A 73 16.14 -13.15 -9.06
CA LEU A 73 15.29 -12.66 -7.98
C LEU A 73 14.00 -12.03 -8.55
N THR A 74 12.88 -12.28 -7.86
CA THR A 74 11.60 -11.62 -8.17
C THR A 74 11.20 -10.66 -7.06
N VAL A 75 10.73 -9.47 -7.41
CA VAL A 75 10.11 -8.51 -6.49
C VAL A 75 8.60 -8.47 -6.74
N VAL A 76 7.80 -8.74 -5.71
CA VAL A 76 6.33 -8.64 -5.74
C VAL A 76 5.91 -7.36 -5.05
N PHE A 77 5.17 -6.50 -5.76
CA PHE A 77 4.68 -5.22 -5.25
C PHE A 77 3.20 -5.29 -4.90
N VAL A 78 2.86 -4.91 -3.65
CA VAL A 78 1.51 -4.98 -3.09
C VAL A 78 1.04 -3.58 -2.72
N HIS A 79 0.03 -3.07 -3.44
CA HIS A 79 -0.45 -1.69 -3.29
C HIS A 79 -1.32 -1.49 -2.04
N GLY A 80 -1.54 -0.22 -1.67
CA GLY A 80 -2.38 0.18 -0.55
C GLY A 80 -3.88 0.21 -0.86
N TYR A 81 -4.68 0.47 0.17
CA TYR A 81 -6.13 0.65 0.07
C TYR A 81 -6.51 1.81 -0.85
N CYS A 82 -7.53 1.62 -1.68
CA CYS A 82 -7.99 2.58 -2.70
C CYS A 82 -6.92 2.96 -3.74
N LEU A 83 -5.84 2.20 -3.82
CA LEU A 83 -4.84 2.29 -4.87
C LEU A 83 -4.98 1.11 -5.83
N ARG A 84 -4.06 1.03 -6.79
CA ARG A 84 -3.88 -0.10 -7.69
C ARG A 84 -2.40 -0.23 -8.06
N MET A 85 -2.03 -1.25 -8.84
CA MET A 85 -0.65 -1.51 -9.21
C MET A 85 0.11 -0.29 -9.76
N GLN A 86 -0.58 0.66 -10.41
CA GLN A 86 0.03 1.90 -10.92
C GLN A 86 0.65 2.78 -9.83
N SER A 87 0.29 2.60 -8.56
CA SER A 87 0.94 3.30 -7.45
C SER A 87 2.42 2.98 -7.30
N TRP A 88 2.89 1.94 -8.00
CA TRP A 88 4.29 1.53 -8.05
C TRP A 88 5.02 1.96 -9.32
N HIS A 89 4.44 2.86 -10.12
CA HIS A 89 5.01 3.25 -11.42
C HIS A 89 6.45 3.79 -11.31
N LEU A 90 6.73 4.65 -10.33
CA LEU A 90 8.06 5.26 -10.16
C LEU A 90 9.10 4.22 -9.70
N GLN A 91 8.69 3.25 -8.88
CA GLN A 91 9.51 2.13 -8.45
C GLN A 91 9.76 1.14 -9.60
N TYR A 92 8.71 0.83 -10.39
CA TYR A 92 8.82 0.03 -11.60
C TYR A 92 9.89 0.57 -12.55
N ARG A 93 9.81 1.86 -12.87
CA ARG A 93 10.78 2.51 -13.76
C ARG A 93 12.20 2.39 -13.22
N HIS A 94 12.38 2.73 -11.93
CA HIS A 94 13.69 2.68 -11.28
C HIS A 94 14.30 1.27 -11.25
N VAL A 95 13.54 0.27 -10.79
CA VAL A 95 14.02 -1.11 -10.67
C VAL A 95 14.36 -1.67 -12.06
N ARG A 96 13.53 -1.37 -13.08
CA ARG A 96 13.81 -1.75 -14.45
C ARG A 96 15.11 -1.14 -14.98
N GLU A 97 15.36 0.14 -14.72
CA GLU A 97 16.59 0.83 -15.16
C GLU A 97 17.83 0.35 -14.40
N ARG A 98 17.67 0.11 -13.07
CA ARG A 98 18.80 -0.20 -12.18
C ARG A 98 19.22 -1.67 -12.24
N TRP A 99 18.24 -2.58 -12.33
CA TRP A 99 18.47 -4.02 -12.18
C TRP A 99 18.28 -4.81 -13.47
N GLY A 100 17.62 -4.26 -14.48
CA GLY A 100 17.46 -4.88 -15.80
C GLY A 100 16.94 -6.32 -15.73
N GLU A 101 17.72 -7.26 -16.26
CA GLU A 101 17.36 -8.68 -16.32
C GLU A 101 17.64 -9.44 -15.02
N ASP A 102 18.32 -8.82 -14.04
CA ASP A 102 18.64 -9.47 -12.75
C ASP A 102 17.44 -9.52 -11.80
N VAL A 103 16.44 -8.65 -12.02
CA VAL A 103 15.23 -8.57 -11.18
C VAL A 103 13.98 -8.62 -12.04
N ARG A 104 13.15 -9.62 -11.80
CA ARG A 104 11.79 -9.69 -12.30
C ARG A 104 10.85 -8.97 -11.34
N MET A 105 9.87 -8.27 -11.86
CA MET A 105 8.85 -7.58 -11.06
C MET A 105 7.47 -8.16 -11.34
N VAL A 106 6.70 -8.37 -10.29
CA VAL A 106 5.30 -8.79 -10.31
C VAL A 106 4.46 -7.72 -9.62
N PHE A 107 3.45 -7.24 -10.31
CA PHE A 107 2.46 -6.29 -9.81
C PHE A 107 1.09 -6.90 -9.94
N TYR A 108 0.21 -6.69 -8.97
CA TYR A 108 -1.16 -7.13 -9.09
C TYR A 108 -2.12 -6.15 -8.43
N ASP A 109 -3.34 -6.11 -8.94
CA ASP A 109 -4.42 -5.41 -8.26
C ASP A 109 -5.03 -6.33 -7.21
N GLN A 110 -5.08 -5.89 -5.97
CA GLN A 110 -5.73 -6.65 -4.89
C GLN A 110 -7.24 -6.74 -5.19
N ARG A 111 -7.92 -7.78 -4.69
CA ARG A 111 -9.37 -7.97 -4.87
C ARG A 111 -10.16 -6.67 -4.61
N GLY A 112 -11.12 -6.38 -5.48
CA GLY A 112 -11.95 -5.19 -5.40
C GLY A 112 -11.29 -3.90 -5.86
N HIS A 113 -10.02 -3.92 -6.26
CA HIS A 113 -9.25 -2.77 -6.73
C HIS A 113 -8.83 -2.97 -8.20
N GLY A 114 -8.59 -1.85 -8.88
CA GLY A 114 -8.11 -1.83 -10.25
C GLY A 114 -8.96 -2.68 -11.20
N GLU A 115 -8.29 -3.60 -11.90
CA GLU A 115 -8.93 -4.51 -12.87
C GLU A 115 -9.25 -5.90 -12.27
N SER A 116 -8.97 -6.12 -10.98
CA SER A 116 -9.28 -7.38 -10.29
C SER A 116 -10.75 -7.52 -9.95
N GLY A 117 -11.18 -8.76 -9.77
CA GLY A 117 -12.58 -9.11 -9.52
C GLY A 117 -13.13 -8.52 -8.22
N MET A 118 -14.42 -8.23 -8.22
CA MET A 118 -15.14 -7.69 -7.08
C MET A 118 -15.41 -8.78 -6.04
N PRO A 119 -14.92 -8.66 -4.81
CA PRO A 119 -15.16 -9.65 -3.76
C PRO A 119 -16.55 -9.52 -3.15
N GLY A 120 -17.06 -10.63 -2.62
CA GLY A 120 -18.18 -10.60 -1.69
C GLY A 120 -17.78 -9.92 -0.37
N ARG A 121 -18.77 -9.40 0.38
CA ARG A 121 -18.54 -8.66 1.63
C ARG A 121 -17.67 -9.42 2.64
N ASN A 122 -17.93 -10.71 2.79
CA ASN A 122 -17.28 -11.53 3.83
C ASN A 122 -15.83 -11.90 3.47
N SER A 123 -15.41 -11.67 2.22
CA SER A 123 -14.05 -11.91 1.76
C SER A 123 -13.21 -10.64 1.61
N CYS A 124 -13.73 -9.46 2.04
CA CYS A 124 -12.96 -8.22 2.17
C CYS A 124 -12.23 -8.18 3.51
N THR A 125 -11.24 -9.05 3.71
CA THR A 125 -10.46 -9.15 4.95
C THR A 125 -8.96 -9.15 4.68
N ILE A 126 -8.15 -8.65 5.61
CA ILE A 126 -6.69 -8.67 5.50
C ILE A 126 -6.20 -10.12 5.44
N ALA A 127 -6.80 -11.02 6.21
CA ALA A 127 -6.48 -12.44 6.14
C ALA A 127 -6.71 -13.03 4.74
N GLN A 128 -7.80 -12.63 4.04
CA GLN A 128 -8.01 -13.09 2.67
C GLN A 128 -7.00 -12.46 1.68
N LEU A 129 -6.63 -11.19 1.87
CA LEU A 129 -5.57 -10.59 1.07
C LEU A 129 -4.24 -11.32 1.22
N GLY A 130 -3.92 -11.81 2.43
CA GLY A 130 -2.74 -12.67 2.67
C GLY A 130 -2.79 -13.95 1.86
N ARG A 131 -3.94 -14.66 1.81
CA ARG A 131 -4.12 -15.86 0.97
C ARG A 131 -3.97 -15.53 -0.53
N ASP A 132 -4.54 -14.40 -0.96
CA ASP A 132 -4.44 -13.93 -2.34
C ASP A 132 -2.98 -13.69 -2.75
N LEU A 133 -2.20 -13.03 -1.90
CA LEU A 133 -0.78 -12.81 -2.13
C LEU A 133 -0.02 -14.15 -2.20
N GLY A 134 -0.36 -15.11 -1.33
CA GLY A 134 0.19 -16.46 -1.40
C GLY A 134 -0.08 -17.11 -2.77
N ARG A 135 -1.31 -17.01 -3.29
CA ARG A 135 -1.67 -17.51 -4.64
C ARG A 135 -0.88 -16.81 -5.75
N VAL A 136 -0.72 -15.50 -5.67
CA VAL A 136 0.10 -14.74 -6.63
C VAL A 136 1.55 -15.21 -6.62
N ILE A 137 2.14 -15.42 -5.43
CA ILE A 137 3.50 -15.92 -5.29
C ILE A 137 3.62 -17.35 -5.87
N ASP A 138 2.72 -18.25 -5.51
CA ASP A 138 2.75 -19.64 -5.97
C ASP A 138 2.62 -19.75 -7.49
N GLU A 139 1.76 -18.94 -8.12
CA GLU A 139 1.49 -19.04 -9.56
C GLU A 139 2.42 -18.17 -10.44
N CYS A 140 2.82 -17.01 -9.94
CA CYS A 140 3.63 -16.09 -10.73
C CYS A 140 5.13 -16.25 -10.47
N THR A 141 5.51 -16.81 -9.33
CA THR A 141 6.92 -17.02 -8.95
C THR A 141 7.13 -18.45 -8.45
N PRO A 142 6.85 -19.50 -9.25
CA PRO A 142 6.88 -20.87 -8.79
C PRO A 142 8.25 -21.30 -8.25
N ASP A 143 9.30 -20.68 -8.75
CA ASP A 143 10.68 -20.98 -8.39
C ASP A 143 11.46 -19.72 -8.03
N GLY A 144 12.52 -19.87 -7.25
CA GLY A 144 13.49 -18.84 -6.91
C GLY A 144 13.10 -17.91 -5.76
N PRO A 145 14.03 -17.03 -5.37
CA PRO A 145 13.86 -16.12 -4.26
C PRO A 145 12.93 -14.96 -4.59
N VAL A 146 12.19 -14.50 -3.58
CA VAL A 146 11.18 -13.44 -3.68
C VAL A 146 11.42 -12.37 -2.63
N VAL A 147 11.40 -11.12 -3.04
CA VAL A 147 11.24 -9.95 -2.16
C VAL A 147 9.81 -9.45 -2.28
N VAL A 148 9.13 -9.24 -1.16
CA VAL A 148 7.77 -8.71 -1.13
C VAL A 148 7.80 -7.27 -0.61
N ILE A 149 7.20 -6.33 -1.35
CA ILE A 149 7.15 -4.92 -0.96
C ILE A 149 5.69 -4.48 -0.89
N GLY A 150 5.22 -4.16 0.33
CA GLY A 150 3.85 -3.74 0.60
C GLY A 150 3.75 -2.31 1.09
N HIS A 151 2.82 -1.54 0.53
CA HIS A 151 2.48 -0.21 0.99
C HIS A 151 1.14 -0.23 1.73
N SER A 152 1.07 0.37 2.92
CA SER A 152 -0.17 0.54 3.70
C SER A 152 -0.90 -0.81 3.88
N MET A 153 -2.13 -0.96 3.37
CA MET A 153 -2.86 -2.24 3.37
C MET A 153 -2.06 -3.38 2.71
N GLY A 154 -1.20 -3.08 1.70
CA GLY A 154 -0.32 -4.08 1.10
C GLY A 154 0.76 -4.59 2.06
N GLY A 155 1.23 -3.76 2.99
CA GLY A 155 2.08 -4.18 4.09
C GLY A 155 1.34 -5.08 5.08
N MET A 156 0.10 -4.72 5.45
CA MET A 156 -0.77 -5.58 6.28
C MET A 156 -1.02 -6.93 5.61
N THR A 157 -1.24 -6.93 4.29
CA THR A 157 -1.36 -8.14 3.46
C THR A 157 -0.11 -9.03 3.56
N THR A 158 1.07 -8.41 3.51
CA THR A 158 2.36 -9.12 3.63
C THR A 158 2.54 -9.74 5.02
N ILE A 159 2.15 -9.02 6.07
CA ILE A 159 2.19 -9.54 7.45
C ILE A 159 1.21 -10.70 7.62
N ALA A 160 -0.01 -10.60 7.07
CA ALA A 160 -0.99 -11.70 7.09
C ALA A 160 -0.52 -12.94 6.31
N LEU A 161 0.23 -12.75 5.21
CA LEU A 161 0.87 -13.86 4.52
C LEU A 161 1.85 -14.60 5.44
N ALA A 162 2.67 -13.88 6.21
CA ALA A 162 3.62 -14.49 7.14
C ALA A 162 2.92 -15.32 8.22
N SER A 163 1.77 -14.86 8.71
CA SER A 163 0.92 -15.63 9.65
C SER A 163 0.42 -16.95 9.05
N GLN A 164 0.11 -16.96 7.76
CA GLN A 164 -0.57 -18.08 7.10
C GLN A 164 0.37 -19.03 6.38
N ARG A 165 1.50 -18.52 5.88
CA ARG A 165 2.46 -19.24 5.04
C ARG A 165 3.91 -19.01 5.53
N PRO A 166 4.23 -19.37 6.80
CA PRO A 166 5.60 -19.27 7.31
C PRO A 166 6.59 -20.07 6.47
N ASP A 167 6.13 -21.16 5.83
CA ASP A 167 6.91 -21.98 4.89
C ASP A 167 7.53 -21.18 3.75
N LEU A 168 6.85 -20.14 3.24
CA LEU A 168 7.39 -19.27 2.21
C LEU A 168 8.54 -18.39 2.71
N PHE A 169 8.51 -17.99 3.97
CA PHE A 169 9.58 -17.20 4.60
C PHE A 169 10.80 -18.04 4.96
N GLU A 170 10.61 -19.33 5.19
CA GLU A 170 11.70 -20.29 5.41
C GLU A 170 12.40 -20.71 4.12
N SER A 171 11.70 -20.67 2.98
CA SER A 171 12.18 -21.30 1.75
C SER A 171 12.38 -20.37 0.56
N ARG A 172 11.64 -19.25 0.46
CA ARG A 172 11.58 -18.46 -0.76
C ARG A 172 11.59 -16.95 -0.56
N ILE A 173 10.92 -16.44 0.47
CA ILE A 173 10.92 -14.99 0.73
C ILE A 173 12.26 -14.63 1.38
N VAL A 174 13.04 -13.82 0.68
CA VAL A 174 14.41 -13.43 1.08
C VAL A 174 14.49 -11.96 1.48
N GLY A 175 13.36 -11.26 1.53
CA GLY A 175 13.30 -9.88 1.99
C GLY A 175 11.89 -9.32 1.97
N VAL A 176 11.61 -8.39 2.90
CA VAL A 176 10.30 -7.75 3.05
C VAL A 176 10.45 -6.24 3.19
N GLY A 177 9.71 -5.49 2.36
CA GLY A 177 9.56 -4.03 2.46
C GLY A 177 8.18 -3.65 2.97
N LEU A 178 8.13 -2.93 4.10
CA LEU A 178 6.91 -2.50 4.79
C LEU A 178 6.87 -0.97 4.78
N LEU A 179 6.13 -0.40 3.82
CA LEU A 179 6.08 1.04 3.59
C LEU A 179 4.78 1.62 4.15
N ALA A 180 4.89 2.61 5.05
CA ALA A 180 3.75 3.34 5.64
C ALA A 180 2.64 2.40 6.13
N THR A 181 2.99 1.38 6.92
CA THR A 181 2.09 0.32 7.37
C THR A 181 2.22 0.03 8.87
N THR A 182 1.38 -0.85 9.39
CA THR A 182 1.39 -1.29 10.79
C THR A 182 0.99 -2.77 10.88
N ALA A 183 1.45 -3.46 11.92
CA ALA A 183 0.99 -4.82 12.23
C ALA A 183 -0.33 -4.86 13.00
N ALA A 184 -0.65 -3.77 13.73
CA ALA A 184 -1.87 -3.67 14.55
C ALA A 184 -2.17 -2.21 14.92
N GLY A 185 -3.34 -2.00 15.55
CA GLY A 185 -3.65 -0.74 16.24
C GLY A 185 -3.97 0.46 15.34
N LEU A 186 -4.38 0.23 14.09
CA LEU A 186 -4.75 1.30 13.17
C LEU A 186 -5.85 2.21 13.76
N ASN A 187 -6.84 1.63 14.45
CA ASN A 187 -7.91 2.37 15.10
C ASN A 187 -7.46 3.21 16.32
N LYS A 188 -6.25 3.02 16.81
CA LYS A 188 -5.73 3.73 18.00
C LYS A 188 -4.90 4.97 17.63
N SER A 189 -4.52 5.14 16.38
CA SER A 189 -3.60 6.18 15.93
C SER A 189 -4.03 6.82 14.61
N GLY A 190 -3.49 8.00 14.30
CA GLY A 190 -3.72 8.70 13.04
C GLY A 190 -5.19 8.93 12.72
N LEU A 191 -5.53 8.92 11.45
CA LEU A 191 -6.92 8.99 10.97
C LEU A 191 -7.72 7.71 11.26
N GLY A 192 -7.05 6.61 11.57
CA GLY A 192 -7.69 5.34 11.91
C GLY A 192 -8.61 5.43 13.13
N ARG A 193 -8.35 6.35 14.08
CA ARG A 193 -9.26 6.64 15.22
C ARG A 193 -10.67 7.01 14.78
N ASN A 194 -10.83 7.56 13.59
CA ASN A 194 -12.13 7.96 13.07
C ASN A 194 -12.93 6.78 12.50
N LEU A 195 -12.33 5.59 12.35
CA LEU A 195 -13.01 4.40 11.83
C LEU A 195 -14.14 3.92 12.75
N GLU A 196 -14.05 4.20 14.06
CA GLU A 196 -15.09 3.88 15.07
C GLU A 196 -16.20 4.95 15.13
N ASN A 197 -16.21 5.94 14.22
CA ASN A 197 -17.21 7.01 14.22
C ASN A 197 -18.58 6.48 13.77
N PRO A 198 -19.67 6.72 14.52
CA PRO A 198 -21.04 6.32 14.15
C PRO A 198 -21.50 6.81 12.76
N VAL A 199 -20.93 7.93 12.26
CA VAL A 199 -21.21 8.43 10.92
C VAL A 199 -20.68 7.47 9.85
N ILE A 200 -19.52 6.83 10.09
CA ILE A 200 -18.96 5.81 9.22
C ILE A 200 -19.85 4.56 9.22
N ASP A 201 -20.37 4.15 10.37
CA ASP A 201 -21.31 3.03 10.45
C ASP A 201 -22.63 3.33 9.73
N ALA A 202 -23.17 4.54 9.89
CA ALA A 202 -24.34 4.98 9.15
C ALA A 202 -24.08 5.00 7.62
N PHE A 203 -22.90 5.44 7.19
CA PHE A 203 -22.47 5.41 5.78
C PHE A 203 -22.32 3.96 5.28
N ARG A 204 -21.71 3.08 6.07
CA ARG A 204 -21.61 1.64 5.77
C ARG A 204 -23.01 1.03 5.59
N TYR A 205 -23.96 1.37 6.47
CA TYR A 205 -25.33 0.89 6.39
C TYR A 205 -26.02 1.42 5.12
N ALA A 206 -25.95 2.72 4.84
CA ALA A 206 -26.54 3.34 3.66
C ALA A 206 -25.97 2.77 2.35
N ALA A 207 -24.65 2.56 2.28
CA ALA A 207 -24.00 1.98 1.10
C ALA A 207 -24.46 0.55 0.81
N ARG A 208 -24.87 -0.17 1.85
CA ARG A 208 -25.38 -1.56 1.73
C ARG A 208 -26.86 -1.64 1.40
N THR A 209 -27.68 -0.75 1.95
CA THR A 209 -29.14 -0.79 1.80
C THR A 209 -29.66 0.01 0.61
N ALA A 210 -28.92 1.05 0.23
CA ALA A 210 -29.30 1.94 -0.87
C ALA A 210 -28.08 2.31 -1.76
N PRO A 211 -27.42 1.33 -2.40
CA PRO A 211 -26.21 1.56 -3.17
C PRO A 211 -26.39 2.56 -4.32
N GLY A 212 -27.58 2.61 -4.95
CA GLY A 212 -27.91 3.59 -5.97
C GLY A 212 -27.91 5.02 -5.46
N PHE A 213 -28.38 5.27 -4.24
CA PHE A 213 -28.34 6.60 -3.61
C PHE A 213 -26.89 7.02 -3.29
N VAL A 214 -26.07 6.12 -2.75
CA VAL A 214 -24.67 6.39 -2.45
C VAL A 214 -23.89 6.65 -3.75
N GLN A 215 -24.18 5.92 -4.81
CA GLN A 215 -23.57 6.14 -6.12
C GLN A 215 -23.97 7.52 -6.70
N ALA A 216 -25.23 7.91 -6.56
CA ALA A 216 -25.69 9.25 -6.98
C ALA A 216 -25.07 10.38 -6.14
N ALA A 217 -24.89 10.16 -4.82
CA ALA A 217 -24.25 11.11 -3.91
C ALA A 217 -22.72 11.18 -4.05
N ARG A 218 -22.12 10.27 -4.82
CA ARG A 218 -20.66 10.14 -4.99
C ARG A 218 -20.00 11.45 -5.46
N GLY A 219 -20.63 12.17 -6.38
CA GLY A 219 -20.10 13.43 -6.90
C GLY A 219 -19.99 14.53 -5.82
N MET A 220 -21.00 14.63 -4.94
CA MET A 220 -20.97 15.60 -3.81
C MET A 220 -19.96 15.15 -2.74
N ALA A 221 -19.96 13.86 -2.39
CA ALA A 221 -18.99 13.31 -1.43
C ALA A 221 -17.55 13.53 -1.93
N ARG A 222 -17.30 13.32 -3.22
CA ARG A 222 -16.00 13.54 -3.85
C ARG A 222 -15.52 15.00 -3.68
N ALA A 223 -16.34 15.98 -3.96
CA ALA A 223 -15.95 17.40 -3.88
C ALA A 223 -15.51 17.81 -2.47
N VAL A 224 -16.00 17.14 -1.42
CA VAL A 224 -15.68 17.43 -0.02
C VAL A 224 -14.59 16.50 0.52
N VAL A 225 -14.64 15.21 0.19
CA VAL A 225 -13.79 14.17 0.80
C VAL A 225 -12.43 14.06 0.11
N THR A 226 -12.37 14.19 -1.21
CA THR A 226 -11.09 14.05 -1.94
C THR A 226 -10.03 15.05 -1.50
N PRO A 227 -10.32 16.37 -1.30
CA PRO A 227 -9.32 17.30 -0.80
C PRO A 227 -8.79 16.95 0.60
N ILE A 228 -9.66 16.40 1.47
CA ILE A 228 -9.29 15.99 2.82
C ILE A 228 -8.38 14.74 2.78
N LEU A 229 -8.76 13.74 1.99
CA LEU A 229 -7.95 12.54 1.81
C LEU A 229 -6.60 12.89 1.18
N ARG A 230 -6.59 13.78 0.17
CA ARG A 230 -5.36 14.26 -0.44
C ARG A 230 -4.45 14.94 0.58
N ALA A 231 -5.00 15.86 1.40
CA ALA A 231 -4.24 16.54 2.45
C ALA A 231 -3.68 15.58 3.51
N ALA A 232 -4.39 14.48 3.77
CA ALA A 232 -3.93 13.45 4.70
C ALA A 232 -2.90 12.49 4.10
N SER A 233 -2.95 12.31 2.77
CA SER A 233 -2.07 11.38 2.05
C SER A 233 -0.68 11.94 1.75
N TYR A 234 -0.55 13.27 1.70
CA TYR A 234 0.71 13.93 1.34
C TYR A 234 1.20 14.85 2.45
N GLY A 235 2.45 14.73 2.81
CA GLY A 235 3.14 15.64 3.74
C GLY A 235 3.70 16.88 3.04
N THR A 236 3.92 16.80 1.71
CA THR A 236 4.49 17.86 0.88
C THR A 236 3.63 18.16 -0.34
N VAL A 237 4.00 19.20 -1.07
CA VAL A 237 3.37 19.52 -2.37
C VAL A 237 3.94 18.57 -3.44
N VAL A 238 3.09 17.73 -3.98
CA VAL A 238 3.44 16.83 -5.08
C VAL A 238 3.07 17.42 -6.44
N SER A 239 3.66 16.86 -7.50
CA SER A 239 3.28 17.18 -8.87
C SER A 239 1.76 16.97 -9.08
N PRO A 240 1.06 17.90 -9.76
CA PRO A 240 -0.34 17.74 -10.12
C PRO A 240 -0.64 16.41 -10.81
N ARG A 241 0.30 15.92 -11.63
CA ARG A 241 0.19 14.63 -12.33
C ARG A 241 0.13 13.43 -11.37
N LEU A 242 0.93 13.45 -10.29
CA LEU A 242 0.87 12.40 -9.26
C LEU A 242 -0.40 12.50 -8.42
N ALA A 243 -0.83 13.72 -8.10
CA ALA A 243 -2.10 13.93 -7.41
C ALA A 243 -3.29 13.44 -8.24
N GLU A 244 -3.32 13.76 -9.55
CA GLU A 244 -4.34 13.26 -10.48
C GLU A 244 -4.32 11.73 -10.58
N LEU A 245 -3.14 11.10 -10.59
CA LEU A 245 -3.01 9.64 -10.59
C LEU A 245 -3.63 9.02 -9.34
N SER A 246 -3.31 9.54 -8.15
CA SER A 246 -3.88 9.03 -6.90
C SER A 246 -5.39 9.24 -6.80
N ASP A 247 -5.88 10.41 -7.24
CA ASP A 247 -7.31 10.70 -7.27
C ASP A 247 -8.06 9.76 -8.21
N ARG A 248 -7.50 9.49 -9.39
CA ARG A 248 -8.07 8.55 -10.36
C ARG A 248 -8.19 7.15 -9.76
N MET A 249 -7.16 6.64 -9.09
CA MET A 249 -7.20 5.33 -8.44
C MET A 249 -8.27 5.24 -7.36
N LEU A 250 -8.39 6.29 -6.53
CA LEU A 250 -9.46 6.39 -5.53
C LEU A 250 -10.84 6.41 -6.17
N ASP A 251 -11.01 7.18 -7.24
CA ASP A 251 -12.28 7.32 -7.96
C ASP A 251 -12.72 6.02 -8.66
N GLU A 252 -11.78 5.25 -9.17
CA GLU A 252 -12.03 3.96 -9.81
C GLU A 252 -12.36 2.87 -8.79
N THR A 253 -12.00 3.05 -7.51
CA THR A 253 -12.35 2.09 -6.46
C THR A 253 -13.84 2.19 -6.13
N SER A 254 -14.53 1.05 -6.14
CA SER A 254 -15.97 1.01 -5.89
C SER A 254 -16.29 1.39 -4.43
N VAL A 255 -17.40 2.12 -4.23
CA VAL A 255 -17.87 2.47 -2.89
C VAL A 255 -18.09 1.23 -2.01
N LEU A 256 -18.55 0.12 -2.61
CA LEU A 256 -18.73 -1.14 -1.88
C LEU A 256 -17.39 -1.72 -1.41
N THR A 257 -16.35 -1.68 -2.24
CA THR A 257 -14.99 -2.06 -1.85
C THR A 257 -14.51 -1.21 -0.68
N ILE A 258 -14.63 0.13 -0.81
CA ILE A 258 -14.26 1.08 0.23
C ILE A 258 -14.93 0.71 1.55
N VAL A 259 -16.24 0.59 1.56
CA VAL A 259 -17.01 0.32 2.77
C VAL A 259 -16.72 -1.06 3.39
N ASN A 260 -16.56 -2.07 2.54
CA ASN A 260 -16.37 -3.44 3.01
C ASN A 260 -14.99 -3.65 3.66
N PHE A 261 -13.94 -3.00 3.15
CA PHE A 261 -12.59 -3.09 3.74
C PHE A 261 -12.42 -2.25 5.01
N LEU A 262 -13.21 -1.18 5.25
CA LEU A 262 -13.06 -0.35 6.45
C LEU A 262 -13.08 -1.15 7.76
N ARG A 263 -13.94 -2.19 7.86
CA ARG A 263 -14.06 -2.98 9.09
C ARG A 263 -12.81 -3.83 9.36
N THR A 264 -12.23 -4.42 8.31
CA THR A 264 -11.03 -5.25 8.48
C THR A 264 -9.80 -4.38 8.83
N LEU A 265 -9.73 -3.17 8.27
CA LEU A 265 -8.67 -2.21 8.62
C LEU A 265 -8.79 -1.77 10.09
N GLU A 266 -10.00 -1.50 10.55
CA GLU A 266 -10.27 -1.13 11.96
C GLU A 266 -9.84 -2.22 12.94
N LEU A 267 -10.08 -3.49 12.59
CA LEU A 267 -9.84 -4.66 13.46
C LEU A 267 -8.47 -5.34 13.19
N HIS A 268 -7.64 -4.75 12.32
CA HIS A 268 -6.38 -5.36 11.94
C HIS A 268 -5.44 -5.56 13.14
N ASP A 269 -5.04 -6.81 13.35
CA ASP A 269 -3.99 -7.22 14.28
C ASP A 269 -3.36 -8.54 13.81
N GLU A 270 -2.18 -8.43 13.21
CA GLU A 270 -1.35 -9.55 12.76
C GLU A 270 0.02 -9.53 13.48
N SER A 271 0.09 -8.92 14.66
CA SER A 271 1.33 -8.78 15.42
C SER A 271 1.99 -10.11 15.78
N ALA A 272 1.20 -11.18 15.89
CA ALA A 272 1.70 -12.54 16.14
C ALA A 272 2.58 -13.10 15.01
N ALA A 273 2.50 -12.53 13.78
CA ALA A 273 3.31 -12.95 12.63
C ALA A 273 4.71 -12.29 12.58
N LEU A 274 4.98 -11.28 13.40
CA LEU A 274 6.24 -10.52 13.34
C LEU A 274 7.50 -11.39 13.54
N PRO A 275 7.51 -12.43 14.38
CA PRO A 275 8.68 -13.32 14.48
C PRO A 275 9.03 -14.02 13.15
N VAL A 276 8.03 -14.35 12.31
CA VAL A 276 8.25 -14.94 10.98
C VAL A 276 8.91 -13.93 10.05
N LEU A 277 8.43 -12.68 10.03
CA LEU A 277 9.05 -11.62 9.23
C LEU A 277 10.47 -11.30 9.67
N GLY A 278 10.77 -11.42 10.97
CA GLY A 278 12.11 -11.19 11.53
C GLY A 278 13.16 -12.22 11.08
N SER A 279 12.75 -13.33 10.41
CA SER A 279 13.68 -14.32 9.87
C SER A 279 14.38 -13.87 8.57
N VAL A 280 13.88 -12.83 7.91
CA VAL A 280 14.41 -12.33 6.64
C VAL A 280 14.77 -10.83 6.73
N PRO A 281 15.68 -10.35 5.87
CA PRO A 281 15.98 -8.91 5.75
C PRO A 281 14.70 -8.08 5.60
N SER A 282 14.48 -7.14 6.50
CA SER A 282 13.29 -6.28 6.50
C SER A 282 13.66 -4.81 6.33
N LEU A 283 12.88 -4.09 5.54
CA LEU A 283 12.85 -2.64 5.41
C LEU A 283 11.53 -2.12 5.97
N VAL A 284 11.58 -1.22 6.93
CA VAL A 284 10.43 -0.44 7.40
C VAL A 284 10.66 1.01 7.00
N LEU A 285 9.74 1.59 6.22
CA LEU A 285 9.90 2.95 5.70
C LEU A 285 8.59 3.72 5.86
N CYS A 286 8.67 4.95 6.39
CA CYS A 286 7.49 5.80 6.54
C CYS A 286 7.87 7.29 6.52
N GLY A 287 6.95 8.11 6.05
CA GLY A 287 7.03 9.55 6.20
C GLY A 287 6.72 10.00 7.63
N ASP A 288 7.45 11.00 8.14
CA ASP A 288 7.20 11.48 9.51
C ASP A 288 6.04 12.49 9.60
N ALA A 289 5.49 12.89 8.46
CA ALA A 289 4.26 13.65 8.36
C ALA A 289 3.04 12.79 7.94
N ASP A 290 3.16 11.45 8.00
CA ASP A 290 2.05 10.53 7.70
C ASP A 290 0.92 10.71 8.73
N MET A 291 -0.23 11.21 8.27
CA MET A 291 -1.42 11.41 9.08
C MET A 291 -2.35 10.19 9.11
N VAL A 292 -2.15 9.24 8.20
CA VAL A 292 -2.96 8.00 8.11
C VAL A 292 -2.41 6.95 9.07
N ILE A 293 -1.13 6.62 8.92
CA ILE A 293 -0.39 5.70 9.82
C ILE A 293 0.83 6.47 10.36
N PRO A 294 0.78 6.98 11.59
CA PRO A 294 1.85 7.77 12.14
C PRO A 294 3.19 7.03 12.20
N PHE A 295 4.28 7.77 12.07
CA PHE A 295 5.64 7.21 12.07
C PHE A 295 5.94 6.33 13.29
N SER A 296 5.33 6.61 14.45
CA SER A 296 5.45 5.76 15.65
C SER A 296 4.98 4.31 15.45
N SER A 297 4.08 4.06 14.50
CA SER A 297 3.69 2.69 14.12
C SER A 297 4.84 1.96 13.41
N SER A 298 5.59 2.67 12.58
CA SER A 298 6.80 2.14 11.92
C SER A 298 7.95 1.94 12.90
N GLU A 299 8.12 2.81 13.90
CA GLU A 299 9.08 2.61 14.99
C GLU A 299 8.77 1.32 15.75
N ALA A 300 7.53 1.13 16.20
CA ALA A 300 7.10 -0.09 16.90
C ALA A 300 7.25 -1.35 16.04
N LEU A 301 6.97 -1.24 14.74
CA LEU A 301 7.14 -2.34 13.80
C LEU A 301 8.63 -2.72 13.65
N ALA A 302 9.51 -1.74 13.48
CA ALA A 302 10.95 -1.96 13.34
C ALA A 302 11.58 -2.51 14.65
N GLU A 303 11.15 -2.03 15.81
CA GLU A 303 11.56 -2.57 17.11
C GLU A 303 11.21 -4.06 17.27
N SER A 304 10.13 -4.50 16.64
CA SER A 304 9.65 -5.91 16.68
C SER A 304 10.33 -6.80 15.63
N LEU A 305 11.14 -6.24 14.73
CA LEU A 305 11.80 -6.96 13.63
C LEU A 305 13.33 -6.89 13.78
N PRO A 306 13.99 -7.92 14.32
CA PRO A 306 15.43 -7.91 14.51
C PRO A 306 16.21 -7.63 13.22
N GLY A 307 17.07 -6.61 13.22
CA GLY A 307 17.87 -6.24 12.05
C GLY A 307 17.10 -5.53 10.92
N ALA A 308 15.87 -5.10 11.18
CA ALA A 308 15.13 -4.27 10.23
C ALA A 308 15.85 -2.92 10.01
N GLU A 309 15.91 -2.51 8.77
CA GLU A 309 16.29 -1.15 8.40
C GLU A 309 15.08 -0.24 8.56
N LEU A 310 15.16 0.75 9.44
CA LEU A 310 14.15 1.79 9.60
C LEU A 310 14.54 3.04 8.83
N GLU A 311 13.80 3.38 7.79
CA GLU A 311 13.99 4.59 6.99
C GLU A 311 12.91 5.63 7.32
N ARG A 312 13.32 6.75 7.92
CA ARG A 312 12.44 7.88 8.21
C ARG A 312 12.53 8.93 7.11
N VAL A 313 11.45 9.11 6.36
CA VAL A 313 11.38 10.14 5.32
C VAL A 313 10.84 11.44 5.89
N ARG A 314 11.73 12.42 6.05
CA ARG A 314 11.37 13.72 6.64
C ARG A 314 10.43 14.50 5.76
N GLY A 315 9.30 14.92 6.34
CA GLY A 315 8.24 15.65 5.65
C GLY A 315 7.37 14.79 4.74
N GLY A 316 7.65 13.50 4.59
CA GLY A 316 6.86 12.58 3.80
C GLY A 316 5.52 12.26 4.46
N GLY A 317 4.47 12.16 3.66
CA GLY A 317 3.14 11.69 4.08
C GLY A 317 2.95 10.20 3.82
N HIS A 318 1.68 9.80 3.69
CA HIS A 318 1.30 8.40 3.52
C HIS A 318 1.67 7.83 2.14
N LEU A 319 1.59 8.64 1.08
CA LEU A 319 1.99 8.23 -0.28
C LEU A 319 3.48 8.54 -0.52
N VAL A 320 4.32 8.13 0.40
CA VAL A 320 5.77 8.43 0.43
C VAL A 320 6.48 7.98 -0.86
N GLN A 321 6.01 6.92 -1.52
CA GLN A 321 6.55 6.43 -2.79
C GLN A 321 6.30 7.39 -3.97
N PHE A 322 5.35 8.30 -3.85
CA PHE A 322 5.10 9.38 -4.81
C PHE A 322 5.85 10.66 -4.45
N GLU A 323 5.91 10.97 -3.15
CA GLU A 323 6.51 12.21 -2.66
C GLU A 323 8.02 12.20 -2.72
N PHE A 324 8.64 11.07 -2.37
CA PHE A 324 10.08 10.90 -2.24
C PHE A 324 10.56 9.62 -2.95
N PRO A 325 10.30 9.50 -4.27
CA PRO A 325 10.61 8.27 -5.01
C PRO A 325 12.08 7.90 -4.96
N GLU A 326 13.01 8.87 -4.93
CA GLU A 326 14.45 8.60 -4.88
C GLU A 326 14.87 7.94 -3.55
N ILE A 327 14.30 8.38 -2.43
CA ILE A 327 14.57 7.79 -1.12
C ILE A 327 14.01 6.38 -1.06
N VAL A 328 12.74 6.21 -1.47
CA VAL A 328 12.07 4.92 -1.53
C VAL A 328 12.80 3.95 -2.44
N ASN A 329 13.20 4.39 -3.63
CA ASN A 329 13.94 3.59 -4.61
C ASN A 329 15.29 3.13 -4.05
N SER A 330 16.04 4.05 -3.41
CA SER A 330 17.32 3.71 -2.80
C SER A 330 17.18 2.70 -1.64
N ALA A 331 16.12 2.81 -0.84
CA ALA A 331 15.82 1.84 0.22
C ALA A 331 15.44 0.47 -0.36
N ILE A 332 14.65 0.45 -1.44
CA ILE A 332 14.31 -0.78 -2.17
C ILE A 332 15.56 -1.44 -2.76
N ASP A 333 16.50 -0.67 -3.33
CA ASP A 333 17.76 -1.21 -3.83
C ASP A 333 18.58 -1.90 -2.73
N ARG A 334 18.67 -1.27 -1.55
CA ARG A 334 19.35 -1.89 -0.39
C ARG A 334 18.65 -3.19 0.06
N LEU A 335 17.32 -3.20 0.06
CA LEU A 335 16.56 -4.41 0.39
C LEU A 335 16.81 -5.53 -0.62
N ILE A 336 16.78 -5.24 -1.92
CA ILE A 336 17.08 -6.20 -2.99
C ILE A 336 18.50 -6.77 -2.81
N GLN A 337 19.50 -5.92 -2.55
CA GLN A 337 20.88 -6.36 -2.30
C GLN A 337 20.99 -7.29 -1.08
N ARG A 338 20.29 -6.95 0.02
CA ARG A 338 20.24 -7.80 1.22
C ARG A 338 19.52 -9.13 0.95
N GLY A 339 18.47 -9.12 0.12
CA GLY A 339 17.78 -10.32 -0.33
C GLY A 339 18.70 -11.26 -1.11
N PHE A 340 19.47 -10.74 -2.07
CA PHE A 340 20.50 -11.54 -2.77
C PHE A 340 21.55 -12.13 -1.81
N ALA A 341 22.05 -11.34 -0.87
CA ALA A 341 23.04 -11.81 0.10
C ALA A 341 22.46 -12.89 1.02
N HIS A 342 21.21 -12.73 1.45
CA HIS A 342 20.50 -13.72 2.28
C HIS A 342 20.35 -15.05 1.55
N GLU A 343 19.91 -15.05 0.30
CA GLU A 343 19.76 -16.24 -0.55
C GLU A 343 21.09 -16.98 -0.73
N VAL A 344 22.17 -16.27 -1.02
CA VAL A 344 23.50 -16.87 -1.15
C VAL A 344 23.94 -17.54 0.15
N SER A 345 23.66 -16.91 1.29
CA SER A 345 24.00 -17.45 2.60
C SER A 345 23.18 -18.69 2.95
N ALA A 346 21.87 -18.68 2.66
CA ALA A 346 20.98 -19.83 2.87
C ALA A 346 21.40 -21.04 2.03
N ARG A 347 21.71 -20.84 0.75
CA ARG A 347 22.22 -21.92 -0.14
C ARG A 347 23.52 -22.51 0.36
N ARG A 348 24.45 -21.71 0.87
CA ARG A 348 25.71 -22.21 1.44
C ARG A 348 25.47 -23.06 2.69
N ALA A 349 24.56 -22.62 3.56
CA ALA A 349 24.20 -23.38 4.77
C ALA A 349 23.53 -24.73 4.46
N ALA A 350 22.78 -24.83 3.36
CA ALA A 350 22.13 -26.09 2.93
C ALA A 350 23.07 -27.10 2.29
N ILE A 351 24.32 -26.73 1.94
CA ILE A 351 25.32 -27.61 1.33
C ILE A 351 26.25 -28.22 2.40
N VAL A 352 26.28 -27.66 3.60
CA VAL A 352 27.08 -28.15 4.74
C VAL A 352 26.25 -29.10 5.62
#